data_4462438e6900daa36918a6d8a83f5248
#
_entry.id   4462438e6900daa36918a6d8a83f5248
#
_cell.length_a   1.000
_cell.length_b   1.000
_cell.length_c   1.000
_cell.angle_alpha   90.00
_cell.angle_beta   90.00
_cell.angle_gamma   90.00
#
_symmetry.space_group_name_H-M   'P 1'
#
loop_
_entity.id
_entity.type
_entity.pdbx_description
1 polymer ?
#
loop_
_entity_poly.entity_id
_entity_poly.type
_entity_poly.pdbx_seq_one_letter_code
_entity_poly.pdbx_strand_id
1 'polypeptide(L)'
;MPAFDVLDALVRGGNGVLRTADAVAAGITRPVLGNYVRERDLERVGHGLYLAPDAWKDGMYLLHLRCPQAVFSHDTALFLHDLTDREPLAYTVTVKSGYNPHRLKGDGVKVYRIKAELHGLGLSQTNTPFGNPVAVYDLERTVCDVVRSRSGMDVQVLRDTLRRYAGR
;
A
#
# COMPACT_ATOMS: atom_id res chain seq x y z
N MET A 1 20.84 -1.15 25.49
CA MET A 1 20.04 0.00 25.00
C MET A 1 18.64 -0.10 25.55
N PRO A 2 18.13 0.97 26.14
CA PRO A 2 16.75 0.95 26.64
C PRO A 2 15.79 0.58 25.55
N ALA A 3 14.74 -0.18 25.91
CA ALA A 3 13.76 -0.67 24.94
C ALA A 3 13.06 0.47 24.15
N PHE A 4 12.83 1.60 24.83
CA PHE A 4 12.20 2.76 24.17
C PHE A 4 13.09 3.39 23.11
N ASP A 5 14.40 3.38 23.27
CA ASP A 5 15.33 3.88 22.24
C ASP A 5 15.28 3.01 20.99
N VAL A 6 15.16 1.69 21.18
CA VAL A 6 15.00 0.75 20.06
C VAL A 6 13.67 1.03 19.32
N LEU A 7 12.59 1.23 20.08
CA LEU A 7 11.28 1.53 19.50
C LEU A 7 11.26 2.90 18.80
N ASP A 8 11.88 3.91 19.38
CA ASP A 8 12.03 5.23 18.75
C ASP A 8 12.78 5.11 17.42
N ALA A 9 13.82 4.29 17.35
CA ALA A 9 14.56 4.05 16.11
C ALA A 9 13.72 3.33 15.06
N LEU A 10 12.90 2.34 15.47
CA LEU A 10 11.98 1.65 14.58
C LEU A 10 10.90 2.60 14.00
N VAL A 11 10.36 3.47 14.83
CA VAL A 11 9.38 4.49 14.39
C VAL A 11 10.01 5.43 13.36
N ARG A 12 11.21 5.92 13.62
CA ARG A 12 11.92 6.79 12.67
C ARG A 12 12.22 6.07 11.36
N GLY A 13 12.68 4.83 11.42
CA GLY A 13 12.98 4.02 10.24
C GLY A 13 11.75 3.64 9.43
N GLY A 14 10.58 3.61 10.07
CA GLY A 14 9.29 3.30 9.44
C GLY A 14 8.47 4.53 9.05
N ASN A 15 9.08 5.70 8.96
CA ASN A 15 8.38 6.97 8.64
C ASN A 15 7.16 7.23 9.55
N GLY A 16 7.33 6.98 10.83
CA GLY A 16 6.28 7.17 11.83
C GLY A 16 5.37 5.96 12.05
N VAL A 17 5.58 4.87 11.33
CA VAL A 17 4.81 3.63 11.49
C VAL A 17 5.63 2.61 12.28
N LEU A 18 5.04 2.07 13.35
CA LEU A 18 5.62 0.99 14.14
C LEU A 18 4.84 -0.30 13.90
N ARG A 19 5.56 -1.35 13.50
CA ARG A 19 4.96 -2.68 13.31
C ARG A 19 5.27 -3.54 14.54
N THR A 20 4.25 -4.20 15.07
CA THR A 20 4.44 -5.16 16.17
C THR A 20 5.48 -6.23 15.80
N ALA A 21 5.45 -6.73 14.56
CA ALA A 21 6.40 -7.74 14.10
C ALA A 21 7.86 -7.26 14.20
N ASP A 22 8.15 -6.01 13.86
CA ASP A 22 9.49 -5.45 13.95
C ASP A 22 9.94 -5.27 15.40
N ALA A 23 9.03 -4.84 16.26
CA ALA A 23 9.31 -4.72 17.70
C ALA A 23 9.64 -6.08 18.31
N VAL A 24 8.85 -7.11 18.01
CA VAL A 24 9.08 -8.48 18.48
C VAL A 24 10.42 -9.03 17.95
N ALA A 25 10.72 -8.81 16.67
CA ALA A 25 11.98 -9.21 16.06
C ALA A 25 13.18 -8.52 16.73
N ALA A 26 13.00 -7.31 17.26
CA ALA A 26 14.03 -6.59 18.01
C ALA A 26 14.11 -6.99 19.49
N GLY A 27 13.38 -8.01 19.92
CA GLY A 27 13.38 -8.51 21.29
C GLY A 27 12.49 -7.76 22.27
N ILE A 28 11.61 -6.88 21.77
CA ILE A 28 10.69 -6.12 22.62
C ILE A 28 9.49 -7.00 22.97
N THR A 29 9.17 -7.07 24.26
CA THR A 29 7.99 -7.81 24.73
C THR A 29 6.72 -7.03 24.48
N ARG A 30 5.59 -7.74 24.38
CA ARG A 30 4.29 -7.09 24.15
C ARG A 30 3.89 -6.09 25.25
N PRO A 31 4.10 -6.38 26.57
CA PRO A 31 3.82 -5.39 27.61
C PRO A 31 4.64 -4.10 27.47
N VAL A 32 5.92 -4.22 27.13
CA VAL A 32 6.81 -3.06 26.90
C VAL A 32 6.32 -2.25 25.70
N LEU A 33 5.94 -2.93 24.61
CA LEU A 33 5.36 -2.29 23.43
C LEU A 33 4.07 -1.53 23.78
N GLY A 34 3.18 -2.15 24.57
CA GLY A 34 1.94 -1.53 25.03
C GLY A 34 2.20 -0.25 25.85
N ASN A 35 3.19 -0.28 26.74
CA ASN A 35 3.59 0.90 27.51
C ASN A 35 4.13 2.00 26.60
N TYR A 36 4.97 1.65 25.65
CA TYR A 36 5.51 2.60 24.68
C TYR A 36 4.42 3.28 23.86
N VAL A 37 3.47 2.50 23.33
CA VAL A 37 2.34 3.03 22.56
C VAL A 37 1.54 4.06 23.36
N ARG A 38 1.30 3.78 24.64
CA ARG A 38 0.59 4.72 25.53
C ARG A 38 1.42 5.97 25.83
N GLU A 39 2.68 5.80 26.18
CA GLU A 39 3.54 6.94 26.58
C GLU A 39 3.88 7.85 25.41
N ARG A 40 4.03 7.31 24.21
CA ARG A 40 4.30 8.08 22.99
C ARG A 40 3.04 8.49 22.23
N ASP A 41 1.86 8.13 22.75
CA ASP A 41 0.56 8.47 22.17
C ASP A 41 0.41 8.02 20.71
N LEU A 42 0.86 6.79 20.41
CA LEU A 42 0.69 6.22 19.08
C LEU A 42 -0.75 5.79 18.84
N GLU A 43 -1.28 6.09 17.66
CA GLU A 43 -2.59 5.64 17.21
C GLU A 43 -2.50 4.25 16.59
N ARG A 44 -3.38 3.32 16.99
CA ARG A 44 -3.51 2.04 16.30
C ARG A 44 -4.26 2.24 14.97
N VAL A 45 -3.58 2.02 13.87
CA VAL A 45 -4.13 2.24 12.51
C VAL A 45 -4.45 0.93 11.78
N GLY A 46 -4.17 -0.20 12.40
CA GLY A 46 -4.46 -1.52 11.85
C GLY A 46 -3.96 -2.62 12.79
N HIS A 47 -4.16 -3.86 12.40
CA HIS A 47 -3.66 -5.00 13.18
C HIS A 47 -2.12 -4.98 13.21
N GLY A 48 -1.56 -4.79 14.41
CA GLY A 48 -0.11 -4.72 14.59
C GLY A 48 0.56 -3.51 13.97
N LEU A 49 -0.19 -2.45 13.67
CA LEU A 49 0.32 -1.21 13.08
C LEU A 49 -0.07 -0.02 13.94
N TYR A 50 0.93 0.80 14.26
CA TYR A 50 0.77 2.01 15.08
C TYR A 50 1.41 3.19 14.36
N LEU A 51 0.78 4.36 14.46
CA LEU A 51 1.21 5.59 13.82
C LEU A 51 1.57 6.63 14.89
N ALA A 52 2.74 7.24 14.76
CA ALA A 52 3.16 8.33 15.62
C ALA A 52 2.26 9.56 15.44
N PRO A 53 2.01 10.36 16.51
CA PRO A 53 1.07 11.48 16.45
C PRO A 53 1.50 12.61 15.51
N ASP A 54 2.79 12.72 15.23
CA ASP A 54 3.36 13.74 14.32
C ASP A 54 3.57 13.21 12.88
N ALA A 55 3.20 11.98 12.60
CA ALA A 55 3.38 11.35 11.28
C ALA A 55 2.15 11.54 10.39
N TRP A 56 2.39 11.63 9.08
CA TRP A 56 1.32 11.63 8.09
C TRP A 56 0.71 10.24 7.93
N LYS A 57 -0.61 10.17 7.88
CA LYS A 57 -1.32 8.92 7.64
C LYS A 57 -1.33 8.62 6.14
N ASP A 58 -0.43 7.76 5.70
CA ASP A 58 -0.34 7.32 4.31
C ASP A 58 -1.18 6.04 4.11
N GLY A 59 -2.38 6.21 3.59
CA GLY A 59 -3.31 5.09 3.39
C GLY A 59 -2.78 4.01 2.46
N MET A 60 -2.06 4.37 1.42
CA MET A 60 -1.45 3.39 0.49
C MET A 60 -0.38 2.56 1.20
N TYR A 61 0.49 3.21 1.94
CA TYR A 61 1.55 2.52 2.67
C TYR A 61 1.00 1.60 3.76
N LEU A 62 0.01 2.06 4.51
CA LEU A 62 -0.64 1.24 5.54
C LEU A 62 -1.34 0.02 4.93
N LEU A 63 -1.97 0.18 3.77
CA LEU A 63 -2.57 -0.95 3.04
C LEU A 63 -1.50 -1.95 2.61
N HIS A 64 -0.38 -1.46 2.06
CA HIS A 64 0.74 -2.30 1.66
C HIS A 64 1.32 -3.10 2.83
N LEU A 65 1.53 -2.46 3.98
CA LEU A 65 2.06 -3.13 5.17
C LEU A 65 1.09 -4.18 5.72
N ARG A 66 -0.21 -3.88 5.70
CA ARG A 66 -1.24 -4.78 6.18
C ARG A 66 -1.47 -5.99 5.27
N CYS A 67 -1.38 -5.77 3.97
CA CYS A 67 -1.64 -6.78 2.94
C CYS A 67 -0.51 -6.81 1.91
N PRO A 68 0.67 -7.38 2.25
CA PRO A 68 1.83 -7.37 1.33
C PRO A 68 1.60 -8.10 0.01
N GLN A 69 0.61 -9.01 -0.03
CA GLN A 69 0.27 -9.77 -1.24
C GLN A 69 -0.60 -8.99 -2.22
N ALA A 70 -1.19 -7.87 -1.78
CA ALA A 70 -1.96 -7.00 -2.65
C ALA A 70 -1.02 -6.03 -3.36
N VAL A 71 -1.12 -6.00 -4.69
CA VAL A 71 -0.29 -5.12 -5.54
C VAL A 71 -1.19 -4.02 -6.09
N PHE A 72 -0.79 -2.77 -5.93
CA PHE A 72 -1.53 -1.66 -6.52
C PHE A 72 -1.59 -1.79 -8.04
N SER A 73 -2.78 -1.63 -8.59
CA SER A 73 -3.06 -1.86 -10.00
C SER A 73 -4.12 -0.88 -10.51
N HIS A 74 -4.39 -0.94 -11.82
CA HIS A 74 -5.46 -0.17 -12.47
C HIS A 74 -5.42 1.32 -12.09
N ASP A 75 -6.51 1.90 -11.59
CA ASP A 75 -6.59 3.34 -11.33
C ASP A 75 -5.54 3.85 -10.35
N THR A 76 -5.25 3.09 -9.29
CA THR A 76 -4.23 3.48 -8.32
C THR A 76 -2.83 3.43 -8.93
N ALA A 77 -2.53 2.40 -9.73
CA ALA A 77 -1.25 2.32 -10.43
C ALA A 77 -1.11 3.44 -11.47
N LEU A 78 -2.17 3.79 -12.17
CA LEU A 78 -2.16 4.94 -13.09
C LEU A 78 -1.77 6.24 -12.37
N PHE A 79 -2.34 6.46 -11.21
CA PHE A 79 -2.02 7.62 -10.38
C PHE A 79 -0.56 7.60 -9.91
N LEU A 80 -0.08 6.46 -9.43
CA LEU A 80 1.30 6.30 -8.97
C LEU A 80 2.33 6.46 -10.08
N HIS A 81 1.96 6.15 -11.33
CA HIS A 81 2.83 6.31 -12.50
C HIS A 81 2.65 7.63 -13.25
N ASP A 82 1.88 8.56 -12.69
CA ASP A 82 1.60 9.86 -13.32
C ASP A 82 0.92 9.74 -14.69
N LEU A 83 0.15 8.67 -14.90
CA LEU A 83 -0.66 8.49 -16.10
C LEU A 83 -2.05 9.10 -15.97
N THR A 84 -2.39 9.58 -14.80
CA THR A 84 -3.60 10.36 -14.52
C THR A 84 -3.31 11.35 -13.40
N ASP A 85 -3.95 12.51 -13.44
CA ASP A 85 -3.94 13.48 -12.32
C ASP A 85 -5.04 13.20 -11.31
N ARG A 86 -5.95 12.30 -11.66
CA ARG A 86 -7.10 11.99 -10.83
C ARG A 86 -6.71 11.02 -9.74
N GLU A 87 -6.73 11.51 -8.49
CA GLU A 87 -6.53 10.63 -7.33
C GLU A 87 -7.70 9.64 -7.24
N PRO A 88 -7.43 8.35 -7.06
CA PRO A 88 -8.50 7.35 -6.99
C PRO A 88 -9.37 7.56 -5.75
N LEU A 89 -10.69 7.47 -5.91
CA LEU A 89 -11.64 7.53 -4.80
C LEU A 89 -11.52 6.31 -3.88
N ALA A 90 -11.16 5.17 -4.45
CA ALA A 90 -10.89 3.94 -3.72
C ALA A 90 -9.60 3.33 -4.27
N TYR A 91 -8.79 2.77 -3.39
CA TYR A 91 -7.58 2.07 -3.84
C TYR A 91 -7.96 0.83 -4.63
N THR A 92 -7.20 0.55 -5.68
CA THR A 92 -7.37 -0.61 -6.54
C THR A 92 -6.14 -1.50 -6.42
N VAL A 93 -6.36 -2.77 -6.10
CA VAL A 93 -5.29 -3.76 -5.96
C VAL A 93 -5.63 -5.02 -6.74
N THR A 94 -4.60 -5.78 -7.08
CA THR A 94 -4.72 -7.11 -7.66
C THR A 94 -4.12 -8.12 -6.69
N VAL A 95 -4.86 -9.20 -6.46
CA VAL A 95 -4.42 -10.34 -5.65
C VAL A 95 -4.46 -11.60 -6.50
N LYS A 96 -3.67 -12.61 -6.13
CA LYS A 96 -3.72 -13.89 -6.81
C LYS A 96 -4.99 -14.66 -6.45
N SER A 97 -5.48 -15.47 -7.37
CA SER A 97 -6.61 -16.39 -7.15
C SER A 97 -6.33 -17.27 -5.93
N GLY A 98 -7.33 -17.45 -5.08
CA GLY A 98 -7.20 -18.17 -3.83
C GLY A 98 -6.98 -17.28 -2.61
N TYR A 99 -6.51 -16.05 -2.78
CA TYR A 99 -6.43 -15.08 -1.69
C TYR A 99 -7.84 -14.62 -1.29
N ASN A 100 -8.11 -14.55 0.02
CA ASN A 100 -9.39 -14.07 0.53
C ASN A 100 -9.36 -12.55 0.73
N PRO A 101 -10.01 -11.76 -0.14
CA PRO A 101 -9.98 -10.30 -0.08
C PRO A 101 -11.03 -9.69 0.84
N HIS A 102 -11.66 -10.46 1.72
CA HIS A 102 -12.81 -10.01 2.51
C HIS A 102 -12.53 -8.73 3.28
N ARG A 103 -11.37 -8.65 3.95
CA ARG A 103 -11.00 -7.45 4.72
C ARG A 103 -10.78 -6.24 3.81
N LEU A 104 -10.13 -6.42 2.68
CA LEU A 104 -9.88 -5.35 1.71
C LEU A 104 -11.19 -4.79 1.17
N LYS A 105 -12.11 -5.65 0.78
CA LYS A 105 -13.44 -5.24 0.30
C LYS A 105 -14.23 -4.53 1.37
N GLY A 106 -14.15 -4.99 2.63
CA GLY A 106 -14.79 -4.34 3.77
C GLY A 106 -14.27 -2.92 4.02
N ASP A 107 -13.01 -2.65 3.66
CA ASP A 107 -12.39 -1.33 3.78
C ASP A 107 -12.59 -0.45 2.53
N GLY A 108 -13.44 -0.86 1.59
CA GLY A 108 -13.72 -0.11 0.37
C GLY A 108 -12.67 -0.22 -0.72
N VAL A 109 -11.73 -1.15 -0.60
CA VAL A 109 -10.71 -1.39 -1.62
C VAL A 109 -11.30 -2.19 -2.77
N LYS A 110 -11.08 -1.74 -4.01
CA LYS A 110 -11.49 -2.47 -5.21
C LYS A 110 -10.44 -3.54 -5.52
N VAL A 111 -10.86 -4.81 -5.55
CA VAL A 111 -9.96 -5.94 -5.68
C VAL A 111 -10.18 -6.65 -7.00
N TYR A 112 -9.09 -6.79 -7.78
CA TYR A 112 -9.03 -7.65 -8.95
C TYR A 112 -8.31 -8.95 -8.60
N ARG A 113 -8.66 -10.04 -9.25
CA ARG A 113 -8.02 -11.34 -9.09
C ARG A 113 -7.34 -11.76 -10.37
N ILE A 114 -6.20 -12.42 -10.25
CA ILE A 114 -5.46 -12.94 -11.39
C ILE A 114 -4.87 -14.32 -11.04
N LYS A 115 -4.61 -15.12 -12.05
CA LYS A 115 -3.95 -16.42 -11.87
C LYS A 115 -2.61 -16.24 -11.17
N ALA A 116 -2.26 -17.19 -10.30
CA ALA A 116 -1.05 -17.10 -9.50
C ALA A 116 0.22 -16.92 -10.35
N GLU A 117 0.30 -17.60 -11.50
CA GLU A 117 1.44 -17.52 -12.42
C GLU A 117 1.59 -16.15 -13.10
N LEU A 118 0.53 -15.35 -13.14
CA LEU A 118 0.53 -14.01 -13.73
C LEU A 118 0.66 -12.89 -12.67
N HIS A 119 0.50 -13.23 -11.41
CA HIS A 119 0.50 -12.24 -10.32
C HIS A 119 1.83 -11.49 -10.19
N GLY A 120 2.95 -12.20 -10.38
CA GLY A 120 4.28 -11.61 -10.29
C GLY A 120 4.77 -10.92 -11.56
N LEU A 121 4.04 -11.05 -12.68
CA LEU A 121 4.46 -10.48 -13.96
C LEU A 121 4.30 -8.95 -13.93
N GLY A 122 5.40 -8.23 -14.12
CA GLY A 122 5.42 -6.78 -14.06
C GLY A 122 5.39 -6.21 -12.65
N LEU A 123 5.64 -7.04 -11.63
CA LEU A 123 5.70 -6.58 -10.24
C LEU A 123 6.87 -5.60 -10.08
N SER A 124 6.60 -4.45 -9.50
CA SER A 124 7.54 -3.37 -9.31
C SER A 124 7.33 -2.68 -7.97
N GLN A 125 8.02 -1.60 -7.75
CA GLN A 125 7.92 -0.79 -6.55
C GLN A 125 7.99 0.68 -6.92
N THR A 126 7.20 1.50 -6.23
CA THR A 126 7.27 2.96 -6.36
C THR A 126 6.98 3.60 -5.02
N ASN A 127 7.19 4.89 -4.91
CA ASN A 127 6.87 5.64 -3.71
C ASN A 127 5.49 6.27 -3.81
N THR A 128 4.77 6.26 -2.68
CA THR A 128 3.54 7.04 -2.53
C THR A 128 3.85 8.53 -2.58
N PRO A 129 2.83 9.41 -2.68
CA PRO A 129 3.05 10.86 -2.55
C PRO A 129 3.73 11.28 -1.24
N PHE A 130 3.65 10.46 -0.19
CA PHE A 130 4.34 10.70 1.08
C PHE A 130 5.75 10.12 1.14
N GLY A 131 6.24 9.51 0.04
CA GLY A 131 7.59 8.98 -0.05
C GLY A 131 7.77 7.55 0.47
N ASN A 132 6.71 6.82 0.76
CA ASN A 132 6.80 5.45 1.26
C ASN A 132 6.77 4.42 0.13
N PRO A 133 7.62 3.37 0.17
CA PRO A 133 7.65 2.36 -0.88
C PRO A 133 6.46 1.42 -0.80
N VAL A 134 5.83 1.17 -1.94
CA VAL A 134 4.69 0.23 -2.06
C VAL A 134 4.86 -0.64 -3.29
N ALA A 135 4.27 -1.83 -3.27
CA ALA A 135 4.23 -2.72 -4.42
C ALA A 135 3.19 -2.22 -5.43
N VAL A 136 3.60 -2.10 -6.67
CA VAL A 136 2.78 -1.65 -7.79
C VAL A 136 3.18 -2.43 -9.04
N TYR A 137 2.26 -2.65 -9.96
CA TYR A 137 2.63 -3.16 -11.28
C TYR A 137 3.33 -2.06 -12.09
N ASP A 138 4.29 -2.48 -12.93
CA ASP A 138 5.01 -1.55 -13.78
C ASP A 138 4.09 -0.87 -14.81
N LEU A 139 4.66 0.08 -15.53
CA LEU A 139 3.93 0.92 -16.49
C LEU A 139 3.23 0.06 -17.56
N GLU A 140 3.96 -0.88 -18.15
CA GLU A 140 3.47 -1.73 -19.24
C GLU A 140 2.37 -2.66 -18.75
N ARG A 141 2.57 -3.31 -17.61
CA ARG A 141 1.55 -4.16 -17.01
C ARG A 141 0.30 -3.37 -16.67
N THR A 142 0.46 -2.18 -16.11
CA THR A 142 -0.66 -1.31 -15.73
C THR A 142 -1.50 -0.94 -16.95
N VAL A 143 -0.87 -0.56 -18.05
CA VAL A 143 -1.57 -0.23 -19.29
C VAL A 143 -2.32 -1.44 -19.83
N CYS A 144 -1.69 -2.62 -19.83
CA CYS A 144 -2.34 -3.85 -20.26
C CYS A 144 -3.57 -4.20 -19.40
N ASP A 145 -3.45 -4.07 -18.08
CA ASP A 145 -4.56 -4.34 -17.17
C ASP A 145 -5.72 -3.37 -17.38
N VAL A 146 -5.43 -2.09 -17.58
CA VAL A 146 -6.42 -1.04 -17.84
C VAL A 146 -7.17 -1.32 -19.14
N VAL A 147 -6.44 -1.65 -20.21
CA VAL A 147 -7.06 -1.98 -21.50
C VAL A 147 -7.94 -3.23 -21.39
N ARG A 148 -7.48 -4.24 -20.67
CA ARG A 148 -8.26 -5.45 -20.43
C ARG A 148 -9.56 -5.17 -19.66
N SER A 149 -9.51 -4.25 -18.72
CA SER A 149 -10.64 -3.88 -17.85
C SER A 149 -11.39 -2.63 -18.33
N ARG A 150 -11.20 -2.23 -19.58
CA ARG A 150 -11.72 -0.96 -20.14
C ARG A 150 -13.23 -0.79 -20.04
N SER A 151 -13.98 -1.87 -20.06
CA SER A 151 -15.45 -1.80 -19.96
C SER A 151 -15.94 -1.26 -18.60
N GLY A 152 -15.13 -1.37 -17.55
CA GLY A 152 -15.45 -0.85 -16.23
C GLY A 152 -14.80 0.50 -15.91
N MET A 153 -14.23 1.17 -16.91
CA MET A 153 -13.49 2.42 -16.74
C MET A 153 -14.18 3.60 -17.40
N ASP A 154 -13.93 4.79 -16.84
CA ASP A 154 -14.28 6.05 -17.47
C ASP A 154 -13.51 6.20 -18.79
N VAL A 155 -14.23 6.46 -19.88
CA VAL A 155 -13.64 6.58 -21.24
C VAL A 155 -12.60 7.71 -21.28
N GLN A 156 -12.85 8.80 -20.58
CA GLN A 156 -11.93 9.93 -20.55
C GLN A 156 -10.61 9.57 -19.86
N VAL A 157 -10.67 8.86 -18.76
CA VAL A 157 -9.48 8.36 -18.05
C VAL A 157 -8.68 7.41 -18.93
N LEU A 158 -9.35 6.48 -19.61
CA LEU A 158 -8.71 5.56 -20.54
C LEU A 158 -7.99 6.29 -21.66
N ARG A 159 -8.67 7.26 -22.28
CA ARG A 159 -8.10 8.06 -23.37
C ARG A 159 -6.87 8.84 -22.92
N ASP A 160 -6.95 9.53 -21.80
CA ASP A 160 -5.83 10.32 -21.27
C ASP A 160 -4.65 9.45 -20.91
N THR A 161 -4.92 8.28 -20.31
CA THR A 161 -3.90 7.29 -19.98
C THR A 161 -3.14 6.83 -21.22
N LEU A 162 -3.84 6.44 -22.26
CA LEU A 162 -3.22 5.97 -23.52
C LEU A 162 -2.41 7.07 -24.20
N ARG A 163 -2.89 8.30 -24.18
CA ARG A 163 -2.15 9.45 -24.71
C ARG A 163 -0.85 9.70 -23.95
N ARG A 164 -0.92 9.71 -22.62
CA ARG A 164 0.27 9.92 -21.79
C ARG A 164 1.27 8.78 -21.95
N TYR A 165 0.80 7.55 -22.02
CA TYR A 165 1.66 6.39 -22.25
C TYR A 165 2.36 6.47 -23.61
N ALA A 166 1.63 6.81 -24.66
CA ALA A 166 2.18 6.90 -26.01
C ALA A 166 3.20 8.04 -26.17
N GLY A 167 3.15 9.04 -25.32
CA GLY A 167 4.07 10.18 -25.32
C GLY A 167 5.37 9.97 -24.55
N ARG A 168 5.60 8.80 -23.94
CA ARG A 168 6.81 8.51 -23.13
C ARG A 168 7.93 7.86 -23.91
#